data_98cc33f2313f7b5de787ba2fe268125e
#
_entry.id   98cc33f2313f7b5de787ba2fe268125e
#
_cell.length_a   1.000
_cell.length_b   1.000
_cell.length_c   1.000
_cell.angle_alpha   90.00
_cell.angle_beta   90.00
_cell.angle_gamma   90.00
#
_symmetry.space_group_name_H-M   'P 1'
#
loop_
_entity.id
_entity.type
_entity.pdbx_description
1 polymer ?
#
loop_
_entity_poly.entity_id
_entity_poly.type
_entity_poly.pdbx_seq_one_letter_code
_entity_poly.pdbx_strand_id
1 'polypeptide(L)'
;MNNNCITTYTGRHIDPLHPDPDMICIEDIAHALSLICRGNGQVKTFFSVGQHCINCAREALARGYSRRVAFACLLHDASECYLSDVPRPFKKTLSGYKEQEKNLLDLIYQKYLGSPLNAKEEQLLKEIDDDMLWFDLTYLLNEPQERAAPEIHITIDRKSVV
;
A
#
# COMPACT_ATOMS: atom_id res chain seq x y z
N MET A 1 2.82 26.95 -13.63
CA MET A 1 2.69 25.62 -13.00
C MET A 1 2.89 25.80 -11.52
N ASN A 2 2.03 25.23 -10.69
CA ASN A 2 2.25 25.23 -9.25
C ASN A 2 3.42 24.27 -8.96
N ASN A 3 4.54 24.79 -8.47
CA ASN A 3 5.79 24.01 -8.26
C ASN A 3 5.64 22.91 -7.17
N ASN A 4 4.50 22.83 -6.48
CA ASN A 4 4.23 21.86 -5.42
C ASN A 4 3.45 20.62 -5.92
N CYS A 5 3.04 20.61 -7.19
CA CYS A 5 2.25 19.52 -7.75
C CYS A 5 3.13 18.51 -8.50
N ILE A 6 2.79 17.24 -8.37
CA ILE A 6 3.26 16.18 -9.25
C ILE A 6 2.25 15.96 -10.39
N THR A 7 2.73 15.54 -11.54
CA THR A 7 1.88 15.14 -12.67
C THR A 7 1.66 13.63 -12.59
N THR A 8 0.40 13.20 -12.62
CA THR A 8 0.02 11.79 -12.55
C THR A 8 -0.06 11.15 -13.95
N TYR A 9 -0.25 9.84 -13.99
CA TYR A 9 -0.38 9.06 -15.23
C TYR A 9 -1.52 9.58 -16.13
N THR A 10 -2.68 9.94 -15.54
CA THR A 10 -3.81 10.52 -16.32
C THR A 10 -3.62 12.00 -16.65
N GLY A 11 -2.48 12.60 -16.31
CA GLY A 11 -2.17 14.02 -16.58
C GLY A 11 -2.76 15.00 -15.56
N ARG A 12 -3.27 14.52 -14.42
CA ARG A 12 -3.73 15.38 -13.33
C ARG A 12 -2.55 15.98 -12.59
N HIS A 13 -2.78 17.13 -11.96
CA HIS A 13 -1.80 17.82 -11.13
C HIS A 13 -2.26 17.76 -9.67
N ILE A 14 -1.56 17.02 -8.83
CA ILE A 14 -1.89 16.87 -7.41
C ILE A 14 -0.76 17.39 -6.53
N ASP A 15 -1.09 18.19 -5.52
CA ASP A 15 -0.21 18.54 -4.42
C ASP A 15 -0.35 17.45 -3.34
N PRO A 16 0.67 16.59 -3.11
CA PRO A 16 0.54 15.49 -2.14
C PRO A 16 0.42 15.96 -0.69
N LEU A 17 0.84 17.18 -0.38
CA LEU A 17 0.77 17.75 0.97
C LEU A 17 -0.58 18.44 1.24
N HIS A 18 -1.26 18.90 0.18
CA HIS A 18 -2.59 19.50 0.26
C HIS A 18 -3.49 18.89 -0.82
N PRO A 19 -3.76 17.58 -0.74
CA PRO A 19 -4.42 16.87 -1.82
C PRO A 19 -5.89 17.30 -1.97
N ASP A 20 -6.24 17.66 -3.21
CA ASP A 20 -7.63 17.85 -3.60
C ASP A 20 -8.26 16.46 -3.88
N PRO A 21 -9.33 16.08 -3.16
CA PRO A 21 -10.01 14.80 -3.37
C PRO A 21 -10.45 14.55 -4.82
N ASP A 22 -10.76 15.62 -5.58
CA ASP A 22 -11.19 15.51 -6.98
C ASP A 22 -10.02 15.12 -7.91
N MET A 23 -8.78 15.42 -7.49
CA MET A 23 -7.58 15.03 -8.23
C MET A 23 -7.15 13.59 -7.94
N ILE A 24 -7.61 12.96 -6.86
CA ILE A 24 -7.31 11.56 -6.55
C ILE A 24 -8.03 10.66 -7.57
N CYS A 25 -7.27 9.80 -8.26
CA CYS A 25 -7.77 8.93 -9.33
C CYS A 25 -7.33 7.50 -9.12
N ILE A 26 -8.28 6.56 -9.20
CA ILE A 26 -7.99 5.13 -9.01
C ILE A 26 -7.07 4.58 -10.10
N GLU A 27 -7.17 5.09 -11.31
CA GLU A 27 -6.32 4.70 -12.44
C GLU A 27 -4.87 5.10 -12.20
N ASP A 28 -4.62 6.31 -11.66
CA ASP A 28 -3.30 6.78 -11.28
C ASP A 28 -2.70 5.91 -10.18
N ILE A 29 -3.51 5.61 -9.14
CA ILE A 29 -3.11 4.74 -8.02
C ILE A 29 -2.72 3.36 -8.55
N ALA A 30 -3.61 2.71 -9.31
CA ALA A 30 -3.37 1.36 -9.82
C ALA A 30 -2.14 1.30 -10.73
N HIS A 31 -1.99 2.27 -11.64
CA HIS A 31 -0.85 2.36 -12.54
C HIS A 31 0.46 2.53 -11.76
N ALA A 32 0.54 3.54 -10.89
CA ALA A 32 1.76 3.82 -10.14
C ALA A 32 2.16 2.65 -9.23
N LEU A 33 1.22 2.09 -8.45
CA LEU A 33 1.52 0.94 -7.58
C LEU A 33 1.95 -0.30 -8.36
N SER A 34 1.52 -0.47 -9.63
CA SER A 34 1.98 -1.57 -10.47
C SER A 34 3.45 -1.44 -10.90
N LEU A 35 4.00 -0.22 -10.88
CA LEU A 35 5.37 0.09 -11.28
C LEU A 35 6.33 0.36 -10.09
N ILE A 36 5.80 0.68 -8.90
CA ILE A 36 6.62 0.85 -7.70
C ILE A 36 7.07 -0.53 -7.23
N CYS A 37 8.39 -0.75 -7.19
CA CYS A 37 8.98 -1.99 -6.71
C CYS A 37 9.03 -2.02 -5.18
N ARG A 38 8.57 -3.11 -4.57
CA ARG A 38 8.65 -3.34 -3.12
C ARG A 38 10.09 -3.29 -2.61
N GLY A 39 10.23 -2.89 -1.33
CA GLY A 39 11.53 -2.87 -0.67
C GLY A 39 12.54 -1.96 -1.35
N ASN A 40 12.09 -0.87 -1.96
CA ASN A 40 12.93 0.10 -2.67
C ASN A 40 13.84 -0.56 -3.73
N GLY A 41 13.33 -1.61 -4.41
CA GLY A 41 14.08 -2.34 -5.45
C GLY A 41 15.13 -3.32 -4.92
N GLN A 42 15.23 -3.57 -3.60
CA GLN A 42 16.18 -4.52 -3.03
C GLN A 42 15.72 -5.99 -3.12
N VAL A 43 14.51 -6.22 -3.63
CA VAL A 43 13.97 -7.58 -3.86
C VAL A 43 14.73 -8.30 -4.98
N LYS A 44 14.79 -9.64 -4.90
CA LYS A 44 15.50 -10.49 -5.88
C LYS A 44 14.96 -10.39 -7.31
N THR A 45 13.66 -10.21 -7.41
CA THR A 45 12.93 -10.05 -8.67
C THR A 45 11.94 -8.93 -8.50
N PHE A 46 11.57 -8.27 -9.59
CA PHE A 46 10.55 -7.23 -9.51
C PHE A 46 9.28 -7.78 -8.85
N PHE A 47 8.80 -7.09 -7.83
CA PHE A 47 7.54 -7.36 -7.16
C PHE A 47 6.92 -6.02 -6.78
N SER A 48 5.76 -5.71 -7.35
CA SER A 48 5.18 -4.39 -7.19
C SER A 48 4.43 -4.22 -5.87
N VAL A 49 4.32 -2.98 -5.41
CA VAL A 49 3.43 -2.60 -4.31
C VAL A 49 1.99 -3.00 -4.62
N GLY A 50 1.55 -2.82 -5.87
CA GLY A 50 0.22 -3.25 -6.31
C GLY A 50 -0.01 -4.76 -6.14
N GLN A 51 0.99 -5.61 -6.44
CA GLN A 51 0.88 -7.04 -6.22
C GLN A 51 0.77 -7.41 -4.73
N HIS A 52 1.54 -6.72 -3.87
CA HIS A 52 1.40 -6.86 -2.42
C HIS A 52 -0.02 -6.51 -1.96
N CYS A 53 -0.56 -5.36 -2.37
CA CYS A 53 -1.92 -4.95 -2.03
C CYS A 53 -2.98 -5.96 -2.50
N ILE A 54 -2.83 -6.54 -3.70
CA ILE A 54 -3.72 -7.59 -4.21
C ILE A 54 -3.66 -8.83 -3.32
N ASN A 55 -2.47 -9.26 -2.91
CA ASN A 55 -2.31 -10.40 -2.01
C ASN A 55 -2.95 -10.13 -0.65
N CYS A 56 -2.76 -8.94 -0.07
CA CYS A 56 -3.41 -8.53 1.17
C CYS A 56 -4.95 -8.58 1.07
N ALA A 57 -5.50 -8.06 -0.03
CA ALA A 57 -6.95 -8.06 -0.25
C ALA A 57 -7.50 -9.49 -0.42
N ARG A 58 -6.80 -10.36 -1.16
CA ARG A 58 -7.18 -11.77 -1.32
C ARG A 58 -7.14 -12.53 0.00
N GLU A 59 -6.11 -12.30 0.80
CA GLU A 59 -5.99 -12.92 2.12
C GLU A 59 -7.09 -12.46 3.06
N ALA A 60 -7.46 -11.17 3.05
CA ALA A 60 -8.59 -10.66 3.82
C ALA A 60 -9.90 -11.39 3.49
N LEU A 61 -10.17 -11.63 2.20
CA LEU A 61 -11.33 -12.38 1.75
C LEU A 61 -11.25 -13.86 2.17
N ALA A 62 -10.09 -14.49 2.06
CA ALA A 62 -9.87 -15.89 2.42
C ALA A 62 -10.05 -16.12 3.94
N ARG A 63 -9.70 -15.13 4.78
CA ARG A 63 -9.98 -15.11 6.22
C ARG A 63 -11.45 -14.82 6.57
N GLY A 64 -12.30 -14.58 5.58
CA GLY A 64 -13.72 -14.26 5.79
C GLY A 64 -13.98 -12.83 6.28
N TYR A 65 -13.03 -11.92 6.10
CA TYR A 65 -13.24 -10.51 6.44
C TYR A 65 -14.21 -9.85 5.48
N SER A 66 -14.80 -8.73 5.89
CA SER A 66 -15.75 -8.00 5.06
C SER A 66 -15.12 -7.49 3.76
N ARG A 67 -15.95 -7.31 2.72
CA ARG A 67 -15.50 -6.69 1.46
C ARG A 67 -14.89 -5.31 1.67
N ARG A 68 -15.37 -4.56 2.67
CA ARG A 68 -14.82 -3.26 3.02
C ARG A 68 -13.38 -3.38 3.55
N VAL A 69 -13.10 -4.35 4.44
CA VAL A 69 -11.73 -4.61 4.93
C VAL A 69 -10.83 -5.09 3.79
N ALA A 70 -11.33 -5.99 2.93
CA ALA A 70 -10.55 -6.43 1.76
C ALA A 70 -10.22 -5.28 0.81
N PHE A 71 -11.16 -4.36 0.59
CA PHE A 71 -10.91 -3.18 -0.23
C PHE A 71 -9.97 -2.20 0.46
N ALA A 72 -10.06 -2.05 1.79
CA ALA A 72 -9.07 -1.31 2.56
C ALA A 72 -7.66 -1.90 2.41
N CYS A 73 -7.52 -3.23 2.47
CA CYS A 73 -6.25 -3.93 2.20
C CYS A 73 -5.73 -3.70 0.77
N LEU A 74 -6.62 -3.57 -0.22
CA LEU A 74 -6.22 -3.24 -1.58
C LEU A 74 -5.68 -1.81 -1.71
N LEU A 75 -6.14 -0.90 -0.87
CA LEU A 75 -5.80 0.54 -0.91
C LEU A 75 -4.79 0.98 0.15
N HIS A 76 -4.30 0.08 1.02
CA HIS A 76 -3.55 0.49 2.21
C HIS A 76 -2.22 1.20 1.92
N ASP A 77 -1.59 0.88 0.79
CA ASP A 77 -0.39 1.56 0.30
C ASP A 77 -0.70 2.57 -0.82
N ALA A 78 -1.98 2.94 -1.01
CA ALA A 78 -2.37 3.81 -2.13
C ALA A 78 -1.74 5.21 -2.08
N SER A 79 -1.38 5.72 -0.90
CA SER A 79 -0.64 6.98 -0.75
C SER A 79 0.75 6.94 -1.38
N GLU A 80 1.34 5.75 -1.52
CA GLU A 80 2.68 5.57 -2.10
C GLU A 80 2.73 5.94 -3.58
N CYS A 81 1.59 5.91 -4.29
CA CYS A 81 1.54 6.39 -5.66
C CYS A 81 1.90 7.89 -5.79
N TYR A 82 1.75 8.66 -4.70
CA TYR A 82 2.06 10.08 -4.63
C TYR A 82 3.30 10.39 -3.79
N LEU A 83 3.63 9.55 -2.78
CA LEU A 83 4.68 9.77 -1.79
C LEU A 83 5.88 8.83 -1.94
N SER A 84 5.77 7.79 -2.79
CA SER A 84 6.73 6.69 -2.93
C SER A 84 6.71 5.69 -1.76
N ASP A 85 7.22 4.46 -2.02
CA ASP A 85 7.45 3.43 -0.98
C ASP A 85 8.72 3.81 -0.20
N VAL A 86 8.54 4.48 0.94
CA VAL A 86 9.65 4.88 1.82
C VAL A 86 9.89 3.77 2.86
N PRO A 87 11.12 3.20 2.94
CA PRO A 87 11.44 2.14 3.89
C PRO A 87 11.15 2.52 5.34
N ARG A 88 10.49 1.62 6.11
CA ARG A 88 10.07 1.87 7.50
C ARG A 88 11.15 2.48 8.41
N PRO A 89 12.44 2.05 8.37
CA PRO A 89 13.48 2.66 9.19
C PRO A 89 13.71 4.14 8.87
N PHE A 90 13.71 4.49 7.58
CA PHE A 90 13.91 5.86 7.13
C PHE A 90 12.66 6.72 7.34
N LYS A 91 11.46 6.18 7.09
CA LYS A 91 10.16 6.84 7.30
C LYS A 91 10.03 7.42 8.73
N LYS A 92 10.62 6.75 9.74
CA LYS A 92 10.59 7.21 11.14
C LYS A 92 11.41 8.48 11.38
N THR A 93 12.37 8.78 10.51
CA THR A 93 13.26 9.96 10.64
C THR A 93 12.70 11.19 9.92
N LEU A 94 11.69 11.02 9.07
CA LEU A 94 11.06 12.09 8.30
C LEU A 94 9.98 12.77 9.14
N SER A 95 10.26 14.00 9.59
CA SER A 95 9.28 14.80 10.35
C SER A 95 8.03 15.08 9.50
N GLY A 96 6.84 14.86 10.08
CA GLY A 96 5.55 15.10 9.43
C GLY A 96 5.13 14.06 8.39
N TYR A 97 6.02 13.17 7.94
CA TYR A 97 5.70 12.22 6.87
C TYR A 97 4.50 11.31 7.21
N LYS A 98 4.50 10.72 8.43
CA LYS A 98 3.40 9.85 8.86
C LYS A 98 2.04 10.56 8.91
N GLU A 99 2.04 11.82 9.31
CA GLU A 99 0.82 12.62 9.34
C GLU A 99 0.30 12.86 7.94
N GLN A 100 1.18 13.26 7.01
CA GLN A 100 0.83 13.48 5.62
C GLN A 100 0.35 12.20 4.93
N GLU A 101 1.05 11.09 5.14
CA GLU A 101 0.66 9.77 4.63
C GLU A 101 -0.73 9.37 5.13
N LYS A 102 -0.99 9.54 6.44
CA LYS A 102 -2.30 9.25 7.03
C LYS A 102 -3.40 10.14 6.46
N ASN A 103 -3.16 11.43 6.36
CA ASN A 103 -4.13 12.39 5.82
C ASN A 103 -4.52 12.02 4.38
N LEU A 104 -3.54 11.68 3.55
CA LEU A 104 -3.77 11.27 2.17
C LEU A 104 -4.54 9.93 2.09
N LEU A 105 -4.17 8.95 2.91
CA LEU A 105 -4.90 7.67 2.98
C LEU A 105 -6.33 7.85 3.47
N ASP A 106 -6.57 8.67 4.48
CA ASP A 106 -7.92 8.96 4.98
C ASP A 106 -8.80 9.58 3.89
N LEU A 107 -8.24 10.47 3.04
CA LEU A 107 -8.96 11.02 1.89
C LEU A 107 -9.25 9.96 0.83
N ILE A 108 -8.29 9.06 0.56
CA ILE A 108 -8.49 7.94 -0.36
C ILE A 108 -9.58 7.00 0.17
N TYR A 109 -9.55 6.64 1.44
CA TYR A 109 -10.59 5.84 2.07
C TYR A 109 -11.95 6.54 2.09
N GLN A 110 -11.97 7.85 2.39
CA GLN A 110 -13.21 8.63 2.31
C GLN A 110 -13.81 8.57 0.90
N LYS A 111 -12.98 8.71 -0.14
CA LYS A 111 -13.43 8.71 -1.53
C LYS A 111 -13.96 7.34 -1.97
N TYR A 112 -13.26 6.24 -1.67
CA TYR A 112 -13.54 4.92 -2.23
C TYR A 112 -14.29 3.97 -1.27
N LEU A 113 -14.20 4.20 0.04
CA LEU A 113 -14.92 3.42 1.06
C LEU A 113 -16.06 4.21 1.71
N GLY A 114 -16.18 5.51 1.44
CA GLY A 114 -17.19 6.39 2.03
C GLY A 114 -16.85 6.92 3.43
N SER A 115 -15.81 6.40 4.09
CA SER A 115 -15.29 6.89 5.37
C SER A 115 -13.88 6.39 5.61
N PRO A 116 -13.05 7.05 6.44
CA PRO A 116 -11.82 6.49 6.98
C PRO A 116 -12.08 5.17 7.72
N LEU A 117 -11.02 4.42 7.98
CA LEU A 117 -11.10 3.17 8.73
C LEU A 117 -11.35 3.43 10.23
N ASN A 118 -12.12 2.57 10.85
CA ASN A 118 -12.21 2.53 12.31
C ASN A 118 -11.08 1.68 12.90
N ALA A 119 -10.87 1.77 14.22
CA ALA A 119 -9.78 1.09 14.91
C ALA A 119 -9.76 -0.43 14.71
N LYS A 120 -10.93 -1.08 14.58
CA LYS A 120 -11.02 -2.52 14.31
C LYS A 120 -10.59 -2.85 12.89
N GLU A 121 -11.00 -2.05 11.92
CA GLU A 121 -10.60 -2.23 10.51
C GLU A 121 -9.09 -2.00 10.34
N GLU A 122 -8.54 -0.96 10.99
CA GLU A 122 -7.08 -0.69 11.00
C GLU A 122 -6.30 -1.87 11.60
N GLN A 123 -6.80 -2.47 12.70
CA GLN A 123 -6.17 -3.64 13.31
C GLN A 123 -6.17 -4.85 12.37
N LEU A 124 -7.32 -5.19 11.75
CA LEU A 124 -7.44 -6.31 10.83
C LEU A 124 -6.55 -6.14 9.60
N LEU A 125 -6.50 -4.93 9.06
CA LEU A 125 -5.61 -4.58 7.95
C LEU A 125 -4.15 -4.76 8.34
N LYS A 126 -3.76 -4.22 9.51
CA LYS A 126 -2.39 -4.32 10.00
C LYS A 126 -1.94 -5.76 10.22
N GLU A 127 -2.81 -6.63 10.74
CA GLU A 127 -2.51 -8.06 10.90
C GLU A 127 -2.18 -8.71 9.56
N ILE A 128 -2.96 -8.42 8.52
CA ILE A 128 -2.72 -8.94 7.17
C ILE A 128 -1.43 -8.38 6.57
N ASP A 129 -1.22 -7.07 6.65
CA ASP A 129 0.00 -6.43 6.12
C ASP A 129 1.26 -6.99 6.80
N ASP A 130 1.25 -7.12 8.13
CA ASP A 130 2.37 -7.69 8.88
C ASP A 130 2.63 -9.16 8.54
N ASP A 131 1.59 -9.96 8.25
CA ASP A 131 1.72 -11.33 7.82
C ASP A 131 2.27 -11.42 6.38
N MET A 132 1.76 -10.61 5.47
CA MET A 132 2.29 -10.54 4.10
C MET A 132 3.72 -10.01 4.06
N LEU A 133 4.06 -9.03 4.90
CA LEU A 133 5.43 -8.54 5.03
C LEU A 133 6.40 -9.64 5.47
N TRP A 134 5.98 -10.57 6.34
CA TRP A 134 6.79 -11.72 6.73
C TRP A 134 7.23 -12.53 5.50
N PHE A 135 6.31 -12.77 4.55
CA PHE A 135 6.62 -13.47 3.30
C PHE A 135 7.50 -12.65 2.38
N ASP A 136 7.24 -11.35 2.24
CA ASP A 136 8.06 -10.46 1.41
C ASP A 136 9.51 -10.45 1.92
N LEU A 137 9.73 -10.28 3.22
CA LEU A 137 11.06 -10.30 3.83
C LEU A 137 11.76 -11.65 3.65
N THR A 138 11.06 -12.75 3.90
CA THR A 138 11.64 -14.10 3.84
C THR A 138 11.98 -14.50 2.41
N TYR A 139 11.06 -14.31 1.47
CA TYR A 139 11.18 -14.89 0.14
C TYR A 139 11.70 -13.93 -0.93
N LEU A 140 11.42 -12.64 -0.80
CA LEU A 140 11.86 -11.64 -1.78
C LEU A 140 13.19 -10.99 -1.37
N LEU A 141 13.46 -10.88 -0.05
CA LEU A 141 14.65 -10.20 0.48
C LEU A 141 15.67 -11.16 1.14
N ASN A 142 15.33 -12.46 1.33
CA ASN A 142 16.16 -13.43 2.08
C ASN A 142 16.45 -13.01 3.53
N GLU A 143 15.60 -12.24 4.14
CA GLU A 143 15.77 -11.84 5.53
C GLU A 143 15.18 -12.90 6.45
N PRO A 144 16.01 -13.56 7.29
CA PRO A 144 15.51 -14.55 8.24
C PRO A 144 14.60 -13.87 9.26
N GLN A 145 13.46 -14.49 9.55
CA GLN A 145 12.47 -14.00 10.50
C GLN A 145 12.56 -14.78 11.81
N GLU A 146 12.62 -14.06 12.94
CA GLU A 146 12.58 -14.67 14.28
C GLU A 146 11.18 -15.24 14.61
N ARG A 147 10.16 -14.59 14.10
CA ARG A 147 8.76 -15.01 14.25
C ARG A 147 8.45 -16.21 13.37
N ALA A 148 7.67 -17.18 13.89
CA ALA A 148 7.14 -18.28 13.09
C ALA A 148 6.34 -17.77 11.88
N ALA A 149 6.34 -18.58 10.80
CA ALA A 149 5.55 -18.27 9.61
C ALA A 149 4.07 -18.10 9.96
N PRO A 150 3.42 -17.01 9.57
CA PRO A 150 1.98 -16.87 9.75
C PRO A 150 1.22 -17.85 8.85
N GLU A 151 0.01 -18.22 9.27
CA GLU A 151 -0.90 -18.98 8.43
C GLU A 151 -1.45 -18.10 7.32
N ILE A 152 -1.29 -18.52 6.07
CA ILE A 152 -1.78 -17.83 4.87
C ILE A 152 -2.72 -18.76 4.13
N HIS A 153 -3.87 -18.23 3.74
CA HIS A 153 -4.99 -18.96 3.14
C HIS A 153 -5.00 -18.87 1.60
N ILE A 154 -4.14 -18.05 1.02
CA ILE A 154 -4.02 -17.89 -0.43
C ILE A 154 -2.70 -18.44 -0.95
N THR A 155 -2.64 -18.72 -2.25
CA THR A 155 -1.37 -18.90 -2.96
C THR A 155 -0.78 -17.53 -3.28
N ILE A 156 0.36 -17.22 -2.67
CA ILE A 156 1.08 -15.97 -2.95
C ILE A 156 1.77 -16.14 -4.31
N ASP A 157 1.39 -15.31 -5.27
CA ASP A 157 2.12 -15.21 -6.53
C ASP A 157 3.45 -14.47 -6.27
N ARG A 158 4.56 -15.19 -6.47
CA ARG A 158 5.93 -14.68 -6.27
C ARG A 158 6.61 -14.35 -7.59
N LYS A 159 5.94 -14.60 -8.70
CA LYS A 159 6.41 -14.23 -10.03
C LYS A 159 5.72 -12.93 -10.40
N SER A 160 6.48 -11.84 -10.37
CA SER A 160 6.01 -10.65 -11.06
C SER A 160 5.90 -11.02 -12.53
N VAL A 161 4.70 -10.99 -13.05
CA VAL A 161 4.49 -10.97 -14.48
C VAL A 161 4.63 -9.50 -14.89
N VAL A 162 5.69 -9.20 -15.62
CA VAL A 162 5.80 -7.96 -16.39
C VAL A 162 4.83 -8.05 -17.55
#